data_8a93da60fbac238446efd99cccffbd4f
#
_entry.id   8a93da60fbac238446efd99cccffbd4f
#
_cell.length_a   1.000
_cell.length_b   1.000
_cell.length_c   1.000
_cell.angle_alpha   90.00
_cell.angle_beta   90.00
_cell.angle_gamma   90.00
#
_symmetry.space_group_name_H-M   'P 1'
#
loop_
_entity.id
_entity.type
_entity.pdbx_description
1 polymer ?
#
loop_
_entity_poly.entity_id
_entity_poly.type
_entity_poly.pdbx_seq_one_letter_code
_entity_poly.pdbx_strand_id
1 'polypeptide(L)'
;MAEKRVNYSSGAPLEEKVGYSRMVKVGETTSVQPDGSVYGENAYEQTRYVLEKQVKLIEQAGAGVGDVIKVDVFAVDMKMCADISRAYSEIFHDIRPLCTVVGTPALNRPTQFVEIMMEAVIGCGL
;
A
#
# COMPACT_ATOMS: atom_id res chain seq x y z
N MET A 1 -2.10 -16.41 1.94
CA MET A 1 -2.27 -16.50 0.47
C MET A 1 -1.84 -15.20 -0.16
N ALA A 2 -1.02 -15.26 -1.19
CA ALA A 2 -0.75 -14.08 -1.99
C ALA A 2 -2.04 -13.67 -2.74
N GLU A 3 -2.38 -12.40 -2.72
CA GLU A 3 -3.49 -11.90 -3.51
C GLU A 3 -3.21 -12.06 -5.00
N LYS A 4 -4.23 -12.42 -5.76
CA LYS A 4 -4.08 -12.52 -7.20
C LYS A 4 -3.86 -11.13 -7.80
N ARG A 5 -2.94 -11.07 -8.74
CA ARG A 5 -2.74 -9.87 -9.54
C ARG A 5 -4.02 -9.52 -10.29
N VAL A 6 -4.47 -8.29 -10.15
CA VAL A 6 -5.58 -7.74 -10.94
C VAL A 6 -5.00 -6.77 -11.96
N ASN A 7 -5.21 -7.05 -13.24
CA ASN A 7 -4.75 -6.21 -14.34
C ASN A 7 -5.91 -5.38 -14.84
N TYR A 8 -5.67 -4.09 -14.98
CA TYR A 8 -6.64 -3.15 -15.53
C TYR A 8 -6.13 -2.65 -16.88
N SER A 9 -6.97 -2.76 -17.90
CA SER A 9 -6.68 -2.28 -19.26
C SER A 9 -7.59 -1.10 -19.57
N SER A 10 -7.05 -0.12 -20.28
CA SER A 10 -7.83 0.99 -20.82
C SER A 10 -8.53 0.64 -22.14
N GLY A 11 -8.21 -0.53 -22.72
CA GLY A 11 -8.65 -0.93 -24.05
C GLY A 11 -7.87 -0.25 -25.17
N ALA A 12 -6.77 0.41 -24.87
CA ALA A 12 -5.93 1.04 -25.90
C ALA A 12 -5.28 -0.03 -26.79
N PRO A 13 -5.29 0.16 -28.13
CA PRO A 13 -4.76 -0.84 -29.06
C PRO A 13 -3.30 -1.24 -28.83
N LEU A 14 -2.51 -0.36 -28.23
CA LEU A 14 -1.11 -0.63 -27.91
C LEU A 14 -0.93 -1.60 -26.74
N GLU A 15 -1.89 -1.67 -25.83
CA GLU A 15 -1.79 -2.56 -24.66
C GLU A 15 -1.69 -4.02 -25.09
N GLU A 16 -2.53 -4.43 -26.01
CA GLU A 16 -2.52 -5.80 -26.56
C GLU A 16 -1.28 -6.08 -27.41
N LYS A 17 -0.92 -5.14 -28.29
CA LYS A 17 0.21 -5.30 -29.22
C LYS A 17 1.57 -5.39 -28.54
N VAL A 18 1.77 -4.60 -27.47
CA VAL A 18 3.06 -4.56 -26.76
C VAL A 18 3.07 -5.49 -25.56
N GLY A 19 1.93 -6.11 -25.25
CA GLY A 19 1.81 -7.10 -24.18
C GLY A 19 1.98 -6.51 -22.78
N TYR A 20 1.57 -5.25 -22.57
CA TYR A 20 1.63 -4.69 -21.25
C TYR A 20 0.24 -4.50 -20.62
N SER A 21 0.17 -4.90 -19.40
CA SER A 21 -0.87 -4.48 -18.48
C SER A 21 -0.18 -3.76 -17.34
N ARG A 22 -0.69 -2.64 -16.94
CA ARG A 22 0.12 -1.71 -16.19
C ARG A 22 -0.26 -1.57 -14.73
N MET A 23 -1.49 -1.88 -14.37
CA MET A 23 -1.95 -1.63 -13.03
C MET A 23 -2.02 -2.92 -12.21
N VAL A 24 -1.43 -2.87 -11.04
CA VAL A 24 -1.57 -3.88 -9.99
C VAL A 24 -2.20 -3.19 -8.79
N LYS A 25 -3.31 -3.74 -8.33
CA LYS A 25 -3.95 -3.32 -7.09
C LYS A 25 -3.68 -4.36 -6.02
N VAL A 26 -3.06 -3.93 -4.94
CA VAL A 26 -2.96 -4.71 -3.72
C VAL A 26 -4.11 -4.30 -2.81
N GLY A 27 -4.83 -5.26 -2.26
CA GLY A 27 -5.95 -5.00 -1.37
C GLY A 27 -5.53 -4.30 -0.08
N GLU A 28 -6.53 -3.86 0.65
CA GLU A 28 -6.32 -3.24 1.94
C GLU A 28 -5.63 -4.20 2.91
N THR A 29 -4.68 -3.70 3.67
CA THR A 29 -4.00 -4.51 4.67
C THR A 29 -3.67 -3.72 5.92
N THR A 30 -3.49 -4.47 6.99
CA THR A 30 -3.17 -3.98 8.32
C THR A 30 -1.92 -4.67 8.85
N SER A 31 -1.48 -4.29 10.04
CA SER A 31 -0.32 -4.90 10.69
C SER A 31 -0.60 -6.26 11.35
N VAL A 32 -1.65 -6.96 10.90
CA VAL A 32 -1.94 -8.32 11.38
C VAL A 32 -0.94 -9.31 10.81
N GLN A 33 -0.34 -10.06 11.70
CA GLN A 33 0.63 -11.12 11.39
C GLN A 33 -0.08 -12.44 11.06
N PRO A 34 0.62 -13.43 10.46
CA PRO A 34 0.02 -14.72 10.12
C PRO A 34 -0.63 -15.47 11.29
N ASP A 35 -0.15 -15.25 12.51
CA ASP A 35 -0.72 -15.83 13.73
C ASP A 35 -1.96 -15.09 14.25
N GLY A 36 -2.36 -14.01 13.58
CA GLY A 36 -3.50 -13.18 13.96
C GLY A 36 -3.20 -12.06 14.96
N SER A 37 -1.98 -11.99 15.48
CA SER A 37 -1.56 -10.90 16.35
C SER A 37 -1.33 -9.62 15.56
N VAL A 38 -1.40 -8.48 16.23
CA VAL A 38 -1.13 -7.17 15.63
C VAL A 38 0.32 -6.78 15.94
N TYR A 39 1.11 -6.53 14.90
CA TYR A 39 2.47 -6.03 15.05
C TYR A 39 2.47 -4.52 15.28
N GLY A 40 3.34 -4.08 16.18
CA GLY A 40 3.60 -2.66 16.41
C GLY A 40 2.75 -2.06 17.52
N GLU A 41 3.41 -1.33 18.39
CA GLU A 41 2.80 -0.68 19.57
C GLU A 41 2.38 0.77 19.30
N ASN A 42 2.78 1.31 18.14
CA ASN A 42 2.45 2.69 17.76
C ASN A 42 2.18 2.78 16.24
N ALA A 43 1.66 3.90 15.82
CA ALA A 43 1.29 4.11 14.43
C ALA A 43 2.48 4.09 13.47
N TYR A 44 3.65 4.53 13.91
CA TYR A 44 4.87 4.46 13.11
C TYR A 44 5.25 3.01 12.79
N GLU A 45 5.35 2.17 13.82
CA GLU A 45 5.72 0.75 13.65
C GLU A 45 4.71 0.01 12.78
N GLN A 46 3.42 0.23 13.02
CA GLN A 46 2.38 -0.40 12.22
C GLN A 46 2.41 0.07 10.76
N THR A 47 2.57 1.35 10.52
CA THR A 47 2.66 1.90 9.15
C THR A 47 3.87 1.33 8.41
N ARG A 48 5.04 1.31 9.03
CA ARG A 48 6.24 0.70 8.44
C ARG A 48 6.02 -0.76 8.07
N TYR A 49 5.49 -1.53 8.99
CA TYR A 49 5.22 -2.95 8.77
C TYR A 49 4.26 -3.18 7.60
N VAL A 50 3.15 -2.44 7.56
CA VAL A 50 2.15 -2.57 6.50
C VAL A 50 2.73 -2.19 5.15
N LEU A 51 3.46 -1.07 5.07
CA LEU A 51 4.05 -0.61 3.80
C LEU A 51 5.09 -1.61 3.28
N GLU A 52 5.95 -2.12 4.14
CA GLU A 52 6.94 -3.14 3.76
C GLU A 52 6.27 -4.43 3.28
N LYS A 53 5.21 -4.86 3.95
CA LYS A 53 4.42 -6.02 3.57
C LYS A 53 3.78 -5.83 2.19
N GLN A 54 3.21 -4.66 1.92
CA GLN A 54 2.60 -4.36 0.64
C GLN A 54 3.63 -4.24 -0.49
N VAL A 55 4.78 -3.64 -0.24
CA VAL A 55 5.88 -3.60 -1.22
C VAL A 55 6.30 -5.01 -1.62
N LYS A 56 6.44 -5.91 -0.67
CA LYS A 56 6.73 -7.32 -0.98
C LYS A 56 5.64 -7.98 -1.82
N LEU A 57 4.38 -7.67 -1.55
CA LEU A 57 3.25 -8.21 -2.33
C LEU A 57 3.25 -7.70 -3.78
N ILE A 58 3.48 -6.40 -3.99
CA ILE A 58 3.53 -5.87 -5.36
C ILE A 58 4.76 -6.37 -6.12
N GLU A 59 5.88 -6.63 -5.45
CA GLU A 59 7.06 -7.24 -6.05
C GLU A 59 6.75 -8.66 -6.57
N GLN A 60 5.97 -9.44 -5.85
CA GLN A 60 5.49 -10.74 -6.30
C GLN A 60 4.63 -10.64 -7.57
N ALA A 61 3.94 -9.52 -7.76
CA ALA A 61 3.14 -9.26 -8.95
C ALA A 61 3.96 -8.67 -10.11
N GLY A 62 5.26 -8.43 -9.93
CA GLY A 62 6.14 -7.91 -10.95
C GLY A 62 6.30 -6.39 -10.95
N ALA A 63 5.82 -5.70 -9.91
CA ALA A 63 6.02 -4.26 -9.73
C ALA A 63 7.13 -3.99 -8.72
N GLY A 64 7.78 -2.84 -8.85
CA GLY A 64 8.71 -2.35 -7.84
C GLY A 64 8.10 -1.22 -7.02
N VAL A 65 8.76 -0.83 -5.94
CA VAL A 65 8.32 0.29 -5.10
C VAL A 65 8.20 1.59 -5.90
N GLY A 66 9.07 1.80 -6.88
CA GLY A 66 9.02 2.95 -7.79
C GLY A 66 7.80 2.99 -8.71
N ASP A 67 7.11 1.87 -8.86
CA ASP A 67 5.89 1.77 -9.67
C ASP A 67 4.62 2.19 -8.92
N VAL A 68 4.72 2.46 -7.62
CA VAL A 68 3.58 2.86 -6.79
C VAL A 68 3.10 4.25 -7.18
N ILE A 69 1.82 4.38 -7.51
CA ILE A 69 1.21 5.64 -7.94
C ILE A 69 0.28 6.24 -6.90
N LYS A 70 -0.24 5.41 -5.99
CA LYS A 70 -1.24 5.85 -5.02
C LYS A 70 -1.18 5.01 -3.75
N VAL A 71 -1.27 5.70 -2.62
CA VAL A 71 -1.37 5.09 -1.29
C VAL A 71 -2.50 5.76 -0.51
N ASP A 72 -3.46 5.00 -0.07
CA ASP A 72 -4.55 5.47 0.80
C ASP A 72 -4.39 4.88 2.20
N VAL A 73 -4.38 5.73 3.20
CA VAL A 73 -4.22 5.36 4.60
C VAL A 73 -5.47 5.70 5.38
N PHE A 74 -6.00 4.71 6.09
CA PHE A 74 -7.10 4.88 7.05
C PHE A 74 -6.51 4.80 8.45
N ALA A 75 -6.71 5.85 9.25
CA ALA A 75 -6.17 5.96 10.59
C ALA A 75 -7.29 6.11 11.63
N VAL A 76 -7.18 5.42 12.75
CA VAL A 76 -8.21 5.51 13.81
C VAL A 76 -8.13 6.81 14.60
N ASP A 77 -7.01 7.52 14.54
CA ASP A 77 -6.83 8.81 15.20
C ASP A 77 -5.91 9.69 14.35
N MET A 78 -6.41 10.83 13.90
CA MET A 78 -5.65 11.77 13.07
C MET A 78 -4.47 12.42 13.81
N LYS A 79 -4.42 12.33 15.14
CA LYS A 79 -3.22 12.72 15.91
C LYS A 79 -2.01 11.86 15.61
N MET A 80 -2.22 10.68 15.02
CA MET A 80 -1.15 9.77 14.56
C MET A 80 -0.51 10.18 13.23
N CYS A 81 -1.00 11.22 12.57
CA CYS A 81 -0.52 11.63 11.24
C CYS A 81 0.98 11.90 11.18
N ALA A 82 1.58 12.46 12.20
CA ALA A 82 3.02 12.70 12.22
C ALA A 82 3.82 11.40 12.16
N ASP A 83 3.42 10.39 12.91
CA ASP A 83 4.05 9.07 12.92
C ASP A 83 3.83 8.34 11.59
N ILE A 84 2.62 8.38 11.06
CA ILE A 84 2.27 7.81 9.76
C ILE A 84 3.10 8.46 8.65
N SER A 85 3.18 9.78 8.64
CA SER A 85 3.93 10.54 7.64
C SER A 85 5.42 10.25 7.68
N ARG A 86 5.98 10.08 8.86
CA ARG A 86 7.40 9.71 9.02
C ARG A 86 7.68 8.34 8.44
N ALA A 87 6.88 7.34 8.77
CA ALA A 87 7.01 6.00 8.23
C ALA A 87 6.84 5.97 6.70
N TYR A 88 5.83 6.68 6.20
CA TYR A 88 5.56 6.82 4.77
C TYR A 88 6.74 7.47 4.04
N SER A 89 7.26 8.57 4.56
CA SER A 89 8.36 9.32 3.97
C SER A 89 9.63 8.48 3.84
N GLU A 90 9.91 7.61 4.79
CA GLU A 90 11.10 6.73 4.74
C GLU A 90 11.10 5.78 3.54
N ILE A 91 9.92 5.48 3.00
CA ILE A 91 9.76 4.58 1.84
C ILE A 91 9.53 5.36 0.55
N PHE A 92 8.72 6.41 0.58
CA PHE A 92 8.19 7.04 -0.63
C PHE A 92 8.69 8.47 -0.89
N HIS A 93 9.61 9.00 -0.08
CA HIS A 93 10.07 10.38 -0.23
C HIS A 93 10.51 10.74 -1.66
N ASP A 94 11.24 9.86 -2.32
CA ASP A 94 11.78 10.10 -3.66
C ASP A 94 10.83 9.65 -4.79
N ILE A 95 9.80 8.86 -4.46
CA ILE A 95 8.86 8.32 -5.44
C ILE A 95 7.64 9.22 -5.59
N ARG A 96 7.16 9.78 -4.49
CA ARG A 96 6.06 10.75 -4.42
C ARG A 96 4.75 10.28 -5.05
N PRO A 97 4.23 9.11 -4.70
CA PRO A 97 2.90 8.72 -5.15
C PRO A 97 1.83 9.63 -4.54
N LEU A 98 0.64 9.60 -5.14
CA LEU A 98 -0.52 10.24 -4.50
C LEU A 98 -0.75 9.60 -3.14
N CYS A 99 -1.00 10.41 -2.13
CA CYS A 99 -1.24 9.91 -0.78
C CYS A 99 -2.46 10.59 -0.17
N THR A 100 -3.37 9.78 0.38
CA THR A 100 -4.52 10.25 1.13
C THR A 100 -4.52 9.60 2.50
N VAL A 101 -4.68 10.40 3.55
CA VAL A 101 -4.85 9.91 4.92
C VAL A 101 -6.20 10.39 5.43
N VAL A 102 -7.06 9.46 5.82
CA VAL A 102 -8.38 9.76 6.36
C VAL A 102 -8.60 9.08 7.70
N GLY A 103 -9.39 9.72 8.54
CA GLY A 103 -9.79 9.14 9.82
C GLY A 103 -10.93 8.14 9.66
N THR A 104 -10.89 7.10 10.46
CA THR A 104 -11.99 6.13 10.60
C THR A 104 -12.27 5.90 12.08
N PRO A 105 -13.54 5.67 12.48
CA PRO A 105 -13.87 5.45 13.89
C PRO A 105 -13.22 4.22 14.52
N ALA A 106 -13.00 3.17 13.73
CA ALA A 106 -12.44 1.92 14.21
C ALA A 106 -11.93 1.07 13.06
N LEU A 107 -11.03 0.16 13.35
CA LEU A 107 -10.62 -0.93 12.49
C LEU A 107 -11.01 -2.25 13.14
N ASN A 108 -10.67 -3.37 12.50
CA ASN A 108 -11.15 -4.70 12.86
C ASN A 108 -10.75 -5.13 14.29
N ARG A 109 -9.61 -4.65 14.77
CA ARG A 109 -9.13 -4.93 16.13
C ARG A 109 -8.81 -3.63 16.87
N PRO A 110 -9.05 -3.56 18.20
CA PRO A 110 -8.79 -2.34 18.97
C PRO A 110 -7.34 -1.84 18.92
N THR A 111 -6.41 -2.74 18.67
CA THR A 111 -4.98 -2.43 18.60
C THR A 111 -4.48 -2.08 17.21
N GLN A 112 -5.33 -2.13 16.20
CA GLN A 112 -5.01 -1.68 14.85
C GLN A 112 -5.19 -0.18 14.74
N PHE A 113 -4.13 0.53 14.33
CA PHE A 113 -4.14 1.98 14.17
C PHE A 113 -4.30 2.42 12.73
N VAL A 114 -3.84 1.61 11.79
CA VAL A 114 -3.87 1.95 10.36
C VAL A 114 -4.29 0.75 9.51
N GLU A 115 -4.93 1.09 8.40
CA GLU A 115 -5.19 0.19 7.28
C GLU A 115 -4.79 0.90 6.01
N ILE A 116 -4.04 0.24 5.12
CA ILE A 116 -3.43 0.90 3.97
C ILE A 116 -3.75 0.13 2.70
N MET A 117 -4.05 0.88 1.66
CA MET A 117 -4.31 0.40 0.31
C MET A 117 -3.29 1.03 -0.64
N MET A 118 -2.80 0.26 -1.60
CA MET A 118 -1.74 0.70 -2.51
C MET A 118 -2.05 0.25 -3.94
N GLU A 119 -1.75 1.13 -4.90
CA GLU A 119 -1.83 0.82 -6.32
C GLU A 119 -0.48 1.11 -6.99
N ALA A 120 -0.09 0.23 -7.90
CA ALA A 120 1.11 0.38 -8.70
C ALA A 120 0.82 0.13 -10.18
N VAL A 121 1.54 0.83 -11.05
CA VAL A 121 1.52 0.60 -12.49
C VAL A 121 2.86 0.02 -12.89
N ILE A 122 2.87 -1.23 -13.31
CA ILE A 122 4.09 -1.95 -13.65
C ILE A 122 4.85 -1.24 -14.77
N GLY A 123 6.13 -0.96 -14.51
CA GLY A 123 7.02 -0.35 -15.49
C GLY A 123 6.89 1.17 -15.63
N CYS A 124 6.02 1.84 -14.83
CA CYS A 124 5.96 3.31 -14.84
C CYS A 124 6.99 3.94 -13.91
N GLY A 125 7.67 3.13 -13.11
CA GLY A 125 8.53 3.58 -12.03
C GLY A 125 9.81 4.28 -12.47
N LEU A 126 10.36 4.97 -11.52
CA LEU A 126 11.63 5.69 -11.63
C LEU A 126 12.83 4.74 -11.59
#